data_d254b018dd6f687b324db1c901aafb57
#
_entry.id   d254b018dd6f687b324db1c901aafb57
#
_cell.length_a   1.000
_cell.length_b   1.000
_cell.length_c   1.000
_cell.angle_alpha   90.00
_cell.angle_beta   90.00
_cell.angle_gamma   90.00
#
_symmetry.space_group_name_H-M   'P 1'
#
loop_
_entity.id
_entity.type
_entity.pdbx_description
1 polymer ?
#
loop_
_entity_poly.entity_id
_entity_poly.type
_entity_poly.pdbx_seq_one_letter_code
_entity_poly.pdbx_strand_id
1 'polypeptide(L)'
;MLEADSFKHYIDTFNEYDDELFPQHIQNEQAWEFLKDNIPLFECPDKDFELTYYLRWWTYRKHIKDTPDGFVITEFLPQVSWSGKHNAIACPAGHHFYEGRWLHDPKYMDDYSLYWFQKGGSPRMYSFWSADAIHSRYLIQRA
;
A
#
# COMPACT_ATOMS: atom_id res chain seq x y z
N MET A 1 -22.51 -1.78 -12.79
CA MET A 1 -21.21 -2.34 -12.31
C MET A 1 -20.14 -1.56 -13.04
N LEU A 2 -19.09 -1.10 -12.34
CA LEU A 2 -18.01 -0.36 -13.00
C LEU A 2 -17.19 -1.34 -13.86
N GLU A 3 -16.81 -0.90 -15.05
CA GLU A 3 -15.94 -1.66 -15.94
C GLU A 3 -14.49 -1.34 -15.57
N ALA A 4 -13.74 -2.33 -15.10
CA ALA A 4 -12.39 -2.11 -14.57
C ALA A 4 -11.47 -1.43 -15.59
N ASP A 5 -11.49 -1.90 -16.84
CA ASP A 5 -10.60 -1.39 -17.89
C ASP A 5 -10.84 0.10 -18.24
N SER A 6 -11.98 0.67 -17.82
CA SER A 6 -12.24 2.11 -17.99
C SER A 6 -11.25 3.00 -17.22
N PHE A 7 -10.61 2.46 -16.18
CA PHE A 7 -9.67 3.19 -15.32
C PHE A 7 -8.20 2.91 -15.62
N LYS A 8 -7.91 1.93 -16.52
CA LYS A 8 -6.55 1.54 -16.87
C LYS A 8 -5.71 2.69 -17.38
N HIS A 9 -6.31 3.62 -18.12
CA HIS A 9 -5.62 4.76 -18.71
C HIS A 9 -4.90 5.66 -17.67
N TYR A 10 -5.41 5.74 -16.42
CA TYR A 10 -4.71 6.44 -15.34
C TYR A 10 -3.37 5.78 -15.04
N ILE A 11 -3.38 4.46 -14.90
CA ILE A 11 -2.17 3.68 -14.56
C ILE A 11 -1.17 3.70 -15.69
N ASP A 12 -1.64 3.57 -16.95
CA ASP A 12 -0.78 3.68 -18.12
C ASP A 12 -0.07 5.04 -18.18
N THR A 13 -0.83 6.13 -17.90
CA THR A 13 -0.26 7.48 -17.82
C THR A 13 0.80 7.60 -16.74
N PHE A 14 0.53 7.09 -15.51
CA PHE A 14 1.52 7.16 -14.43
C PHE A 14 2.78 6.36 -14.74
N ASN A 15 2.64 5.19 -15.36
CA ASN A 15 3.77 4.38 -15.78
C ASN A 15 4.63 5.07 -16.84
N GLU A 16 4.02 5.80 -17.77
CA GLU A 16 4.72 6.53 -18.82
C GLU A 16 5.69 7.60 -18.28
N TYR A 17 5.35 8.20 -17.13
CA TYR A 17 6.14 9.25 -16.49
C TYR A 17 7.03 8.76 -15.35
N ASP A 18 7.15 7.46 -15.14
CA ASP A 18 7.94 6.87 -14.06
C ASP A 18 9.08 5.98 -14.57
N ASP A 19 10.31 6.40 -14.32
CA ASP A 19 11.52 5.67 -14.76
C ASP A 19 11.81 4.41 -13.92
N GLU A 20 10.98 4.10 -12.92
CA GLU A 20 11.11 2.95 -12.02
C GLU A 20 12.52 2.76 -11.44
N LEU A 21 13.12 3.87 -10.96
CA LEU A 21 14.52 3.95 -10.54
C LEU A 21 14.90 2.99 -9.39
N PHE A 22 13.94 2.53 -8.62
CA PHE A 22 14.15 1.64 -7.47
C PHE A 22 13.44 0.31 -7.67
N PRO A 23 14.07 -0.82 -7.29
CA PRO A 23 13.44 -2.13 -7.36
C PRO A 23 12.12 -2.18 -6.57
N GLN A 24 11.06 -2.68 -7.20
CA GLN A 24 9.72 -2.80 -6.64
C GLN A 24 9.28 -4.26 -6.71
N HIS A 25 8.51 -4.71 -5.70
CA HIS A 25 7.92 -6.05 -5.74
C HIS A 25 6.86 -6.16 -6.85
N ILE A 26 6.02 -5.13 -6.98
CA ILE A 26 5.04 -5.02 -8.06
C ILE A 26 5.52 -3.94 -9.02
N GLN A 27 6.04 -4.33 -10.17
CA GLN A 27 6.62 -3.42 -11.16
C GLN A 27 5.55 -2.65 -11.92
N ASN A 28 5.94 -1.58 -12.63
CA ASN A 28 5.02 -0.74 -13.40
C ASN A 28 4.22 -1.54 -14.42
N GLU A 29 4.83 -2.51 -15.10
CA GLU A 29 4.16 -3.38 -16.07
C GLU A 29 3.06 -4.25 -15.44
N GLN A 30 3.15 -4.54 -14.15
CA GLN A 30 2.19 -5.34 -13.38
C GLN A 30 1.16 -4.49 -12.64
N ALA A 31 1.34 -3.15 -12.65
CA ALA A 31 0.58 -2.24 -11.79
C ALA A 31 -0.92 -2.35 -12.02
N TRP A 32 -1.38 -2.38 -13.29
CA TRP A 32 -2.81 -2.46 -13.56
C TRP A 32 -3.40 -3.80 -13.15
N GLU A 33 -2.74 -4.91 -13.48
CA GLU A 33 -3.21 -6.25 -13.10
C GLU A 33 -3.34 -6.40 -11.58
N PHE A 34 -2.36 -5.87 -10.84
CA PHE A 34 -2.43 -5.84 -9.39
C PHE A 34 -3.60 -4.98 -8.89
N LEU A 35 -3.73 -3.75 -9.39
CA LEU A 35 -4.70 -2.79 -8.86
C LEU A 35 -6.13 -3.19 -9.17
N LYS A 36 -6.44 -3.64 -10.40
CA LYS A 36 -7.79 -4.04 -10.77
C LYS A 36 -8.35 -5.18 -9.90
N ASP A 37 -7.48 -6.05 -9.40
CA ASP A 37 -7.85 -7.21 -8.59
C ASP A 37 -7.87 -6.89 -7.09
N ASN A 38 -7.12 -5.85 -6.66
CA ASN A 38 -6.86 -5.63 -5.24
C ASN A 38 -7.47 -4.37 -4.64
N ILE A 39 -7.97 -3.43 -5.44
CA ILE A 39 -8.54 -2.20 -4.89
C ILE A 39 -10.03 -2.06 -5.23
N PRO A 40 -10.83 -1.38 -4.38
CA PRO A 40 -12.15 -0.95 -4.78
C PRO A 40 -12.05 0.00 -5.99
N LEU A 41 -12.85 -0.24 -7.03
CA LEU A 41 -12.94 0.69 -8.14
C LEU A 41 -13.74 1.93 -7.73
N PHE A 42 -13.32 3.09 -8.20
CA PHE A 42 -13.91 4.37 -7.84
C PHE A 42 -14.17 5.21 -9.10
N GLU A 43 -15.40 5.67 -9.25
CA GLU A 43 -15.81 6.61 -10.28
C GLU A 43 -16.33 7.89 -9.63
N CYS A 44 -15.89 9.04 -10.14
CA CYS A 44 -16.30 10.33 -9.63
C CYS A 44 -16.55 11.31 -10.80
N PRO A 45 -17.62 12.15 -10.74
CA PRO A 45 -17.81 13.20 -11.73
C PRO A 45 -16.65 14.21 -11.80
N ASP A 46 -16.01 14.46 -10.65
CA ASP A 46 -14.77 15.25 -10.58
C ASP A 46 -13.58 14.37 -10.91
N LYS A 47 -13.01 14.57 -12.09
CA LYS A 47 -11.93 13.74 -12.60
C LYS A 47 -10.58 13.98 -11.92
N ASP A 48 -10.39 15.10 -11.24
CA ASP A 48 -9.18 15.35 -10.44
C ASP A 48 -9.18 14.50 -9.18
N PHE A 49 -10.35 14.29 -8.55
CA PHE A 49 -10.50 13.33 -7.45
C PHE A 49 -10.28 11.89 -7.89
N GLU A 50 -10.86 11.51 -9.03
CA GLU A 50 -10.69 10.17 -9.59
C GLU A 50 -9.22 9.90 -9.93
N LEU A 51 -8.54 10.84 -10.60
CA LEU A 51 -7.11 10.78 -10.89
C LEU A 51 -6.29 10.62 -9.60
N THR A 52 -6.58 11.44 -8.58
CA THR A 52 -5.89 11.39 -7.28
C THR A 52 -6.08 10.05 -6.59
N TYR A 53 -7.27 9.46 -6.64
CA TYR A 53 -7.56 8.14 -6.10
C TYR A 53 -6.67 7.06 -6.71
N TYR A 54 -6.61 6.98 -8.05
CA TYR A 54 -5.77 6.00 -8.73
C TYR A 54 -4.28 6.27 -8.57
N LEU A 55 -3.85 7.53 -8.51
CA LEU A 55 -2.46 7.90 -8.21
C LEU A 55 -2.04 7.43 -6.82
N ARG A 56 -2.91 7.56 -5.81
CA ARG A 56 -2.64 7.07 -4.45
C ARG A 56 -2.41 5.56 -4.44
N TRP A 57 -3.28 4.78 -5.07
CA TRP A 57 -3.12 3.34 -5.14
C TRP A 57 -1.93 2.90 -5.98
N TRP A 58 -1.70 3.58 -7.10
CA TRP A 58 -0.51 3.34 -7.92
C TRP A 58 0.78 3.60 -7.13
N THR A 59 0.83 4.66 -6.33
CA THR A 59 1.94 4.95 -5.43
C THR A 59 2.03 3.93 -4.30
N TYR A 60 0.90 3.59 -3.65
CA TYR A 60 0.86 2.65 -2.54
C TYR A 60 1.48 1.29 -2.91
N ARG A 61 1.14 0.73 -4.08
CA ARG A 61 1.70 -0.54 -4.54
C ARG A 61 3.22 -0.53 -4.66
N LYS A 62 3.84 0.60 -4.99
CA LYS A 62 5.30 0.75 -5.09
C LYS A 62 6.00 0.52 -3.75
N HIS A 63 5.31 0.82 -2.66
CA HIS A 63 5.81 0.70 -1.30
C HIS A 63 5.57 -0.67 -0.66
N ILE A 64 4.84 -1.56 -1.33
CA ILE A 64 4.71 -2.96 -0.92
C ILE A 64 6.03 -3.67 -1.19
N LYS A 65 6.62 -4.24 -0.14
CA LYS A 65 7.90 -4.94 -0.21
C LYS A 65 7.74 -6.37 0.29
N ASP A 66 8.18 -7.33 -0.52
CA ASP A 66 8.29 -8.74 -0.11
C ASP A 66 9.57 -8.93 0.68
N THR A 67 9.48 -9.53 1.87
CA THR A 67 10.60 -9.73 2.78
C THR A 67 10.56 -11.13 3.40
N PRO A 68 11.67 -11.63 3.98
CA PRO A 68 11.66 -12.90 4.72
C PRO A 68 10.65 -12.96 5.88
N ASP A 69 10.18 -11.82 6.35
CA ASP A 69 9.18 -11.73 7.43
C ASP A 69 7.75 -11.52 6.91
N GLY A 70 7.54 -11.59 5.60
CA GLY A 70 6.29 -11.32 4.92
C GLY A 70 6.25 -9.92 4.31
N PHE A 71 5.10 -9.51 3.82
CA PHE A 71 4.94 -8.19 3.22
C PHE A 71 5.00 -7.07 4.25
N VAL A 72 5.73 -6.02 3.89
CA VAL A 72 5.78 -4.76 4.65
C VAL A 72 5.49 -3.58 3.71
N ILE A 73 5.00 -2.48 4.30
CA ILE A 73 4.83 -1.22 3.56
C ILE A 73 5.91 -0.26 4.04
N THR A 74 6.68 0.27 3.10
CA THR A 74 7.78 1.20 3.40
C THR A 74 7.37 2.66 3.19
N GLU A 75 7.98 3.58 3.92
CA GLU A 75 7.80 5.02 3.68
C GLU A 75 8.65 5.49 2.49
N PHE A 76 9.86 4.91 2.33
CA PHE A 76 10.80 5.29 1.29
C PHE A 76 11.08 4.10 0.35
N LEU A 77 11.17 4.36 -0.94
CA LEU A 77 11.62 3.36 -1.93
C LEU A 77 13.12 3.07 -1.78
N PRO A 78 14.03 4.08 -1.72
CA PRO A 78 15.43 3.81 -1.45
C PRO A 78 15.63 3.38 0.01
N GLN A 79 16.63 2.53 0.24
CA GLN A 79 17.05 2.20 1.60
C GLN A 79 17.63 3.44 2.29
N VAL A 80 17.14 3.75 3.49
CA VAL A 80 17.64 4.86 4.30
C VAL A 80 18.25 4.36 5.61
N SER A 81 19.30 5.04 6.09
CA SER A 81 20.09 4.56 7.24
C SER A 81 19.37 4.68 8.58
N TRP A 82 18.36 5.50 8.68
CA TRP A 82 17.58 5.74 9.92
C TRP A 82 16.30 4.92 10.01
N SER A 83 15.96 4.16 8.98
CA SER A 83 14.80 3.27 9.01
C SER A 83 15.07 2.03 9.86
N GLY A 84 14.01 1.38 10.30
CA GLY A 84 14.08 0.09 10.97
C GLY A 84 14.31 -1.08 10.01
N LYS A 85 14.10 -2.29 10.52
CA LYS A 85 14.18 -3.52 9.74
C LYS A 85 13.29 -3.40 8.48
N HIS A 86 13.81 -3.90 7.36
CA HIS A 86 13.14 -3.87 6.05
C HIS A 86 12.76 -2.48 5.53
N ASN A 87 13.47 -1.44 5.97
CA ASN A 87 13.16 -0.05 5.61
C ASN A 87 11.80 0.45 6.12
N ALA A 88 11.25 -0.20 7.17
CA ALA A 88 9.97 0.18 7.74
C ALA A 88 10.14 1.15 8.92
N ILE A 89 9.23 2.13 9.01
CA ILE A 89 9.18 3.15 10.05
C ILE A 89 7.81 3.17 10.69
N ALA A 90 7.75 3.21 12.03
CA ALA A 90 6.50 3.17 12.76
C ALA A 90 5.64 4.44 12.58
N CYS A 91 6.27 5.58 12.28
CA CYS A 91 5.58 6.87 12.13
C CYS A 91 4.43 6.83 11.11
N PRO A 92 4.65 6.41 9.82
CA PRO A 92 3.59 6.36 8.82
C PRO A 92 2.74 5.08 8.87
N ALA A 93 3.12 4.08 9.67
CA ALA A 93 2.53 2.75 9.61
C ALA A 93 1.00 2.72 9.72
N GLY A 94 0.39 3.59 10.53
CA GLY A 94 -1.05 3.63 10.59
C GLY A 94 -1.72 4.20 9.36
N HIS A 95 -1.14 5.20 8.70
CA HIS A 95 -1.64 5.66 7.42
C HIS A 95 -1.61 4.52 6.41
N HIS A 96 -0.53 3.72 6.42
CA HIS A 96 -0.44 2.51 5.60
C HIS A 96 -1.58 1.52 5.89
N PHE A 97 -1.94 1.30 7.16
CA PHE A 97 -3.07 0.44 7.52
C PHE A 97 -4.41 1.03 7.13
N TYR A 98 -4.64 2.33 7.37
CA TYR A 98 -5.90 3.00 7.02
C TYR A 98 -6.15 3.01 5.52
N GLU A 99 -5.13 3.07 4.69
CA GLU A 99 -5.23 2.95 3.25
C GLU A 99 -5.29 1.47 2.83
N GLY A 100 -4.32 0.66 3.24
CA GLY A 100 -4.17 -0.74 2.83
C GLY A 100 -5.27 -1.67 3.31
N ARG A 101 -6.06 -1.30 4.34
CA ARG A 101 -7.20 -2.09 4.81
C ARG A 101 -8.25 -2.38 3.74
N TRP A 102 -8.26 -1.59 2.66
CA TRP A 102 -9.17 -1.73 1.54
C TRP A 102 -8.63 -2.66 0.44
N LEU A 103 -7.39 -3.14 0.55
CA LEU A 103 -6.89 -4.17 -0.34
C LEU A 103 -7.74 -5.43 -0.21
N HIS A 104 -8.12 -6.02 -1.34
CA HIS A 104 -8.96 -7.23 -1.38
C HIS A 104 -8.19 -8.45 -0.87
N ASP A 105 -6.89 -8.59 -1.23
CA ASP A 105 -6.05 -9.64 -0.66
C ASP A 105 -5.60 -9.25 0.75
N PRO A 106 -6.11 -9.95 1.77
CA PRO A 106 -5.80 -9.64 3.17
C PRO A 106 -4.33 -9.89 3.53
N LYS A 107 -3.62 -10.69 2.75
CA LYS A 107 -2.25 -11.12 3.04
C LYS A 107 -1.29 -9.95 3.29
N TYR A 108 -1.40 -8.89 2.49
CA TYR A 108 -0.51 -7.72 2.63
C TYR A 108 -0.60 -7.07 4.02
N MET A 109 -1.82 -6.90 4.51
CA MET A 109 -2.04 -6.28 5.82
C MET A 109 -1.89 -7.28 6.97
N ASP A 110 -2.13 -8.58 6.75
CA ASP A 110 -1.87 -9.63 7.74
C ASP A 110 -0.37 -9.74 8.02
N ASP A 111 0.44 -9.87 6.99
CA ASP A 111 1.90 -9.93 7.11
C ASP A 111 2.46 -8.66 7.75
N TYR A 112 1.96 -7.48 7.34
CA TYR A 112 2.39 -6.20 7.90
C TYR A 112 2.01 -6.06 9.37
N SER A 113 0.85 -6.58 9.78
CA SER A 113 0.45 -6.64 11.19
C SER A 113 1.39 -7.52 12.01
N LEU A 114 1.68 -8.73 11.51
CA LEU A 114 2.60 -9.66 12.16
C LEU A 114 4.02 -9.10 12.27
N TYR A 115 4.48 -8.39 11.23
CA TYR A 115 5.77 -7.72 11.25
C TYR A 115 5.89 -6.77 12.46
N TRP A 116 4.90 -5.90 12.68
CA TRP A 116 4.95 -4.92 13.77
C TRP A 116 4.93 -5.54 15.15
N PHE A 117 4.21 -6.64 15.37
CA PHE A 117 4.03 -7.20 16.71
C PHE A 117 4.91 -8.40 17.01
N GLN A 118 5.38 -9.13 16.02
CA GLN A 118 6.04 -10.42 16.23
C GLN A 118 7.38 -10.59 15.50
N LYS A 119 7.66 -9.81 14.46
CA LYS A 119 8.81 -10.10 13.57
C LYS A 119 9.87 -9.00 13.53
N GLY A 120 9.89 -8.12 14.48
CA GLY A 120 10.97 -7.14 14.68
C GLY A 120 10.64 -5.71 14.29
N GLY A 121 9.40 -5.39 14.02
CA GLY A 121 8.92 -4.01 14.01
C GLY A 121 9.05 -3.37 15.39
N SER A 122 9.20 -2.05 15.44
CA SER A 122 9.27 -1.28 16.70
C SER A 122 8.03 -0.41 16.84
N PRO A 123 6.84 -0.98 17.19
CA PRO A 123 5.56 -0.28 17.12
C PRO A 123 5.45 0.89 18.11
N ARG A 124 6.33 0.93 19.13
CA ARG A 124 6.36 1.98 20.17
C ARG A 124 7.37 3.09 19.92
N MET A 125 8.04 3.07 18.76
CA MET A 125 9.12 4.02 18.48
C MET A 125 8.64 5.46 18.38
N TYR A 126 7.37 5.64 17.97
CA TYR A 126 6.67 6.92 17.89
C TYR A 126 5.39 6.89 18.73
N SER A 127 4.29 7.44 18.24
CA SER A 127 3.00 7.35 18.91
C SER A 127 2.47 5.90 18.92
N PHE A 128 1.92 5.47 20.05
CA PHE A 128 1.35 4.14 20.19
C PHE A 128 -0.06 4.08 19.58
N TRP A 129 -0.15 3.90 18.28
CA TRP A 129 -1.40 3.85 17.53
C TRP A 129 -1.58 2.56 16.68
N SER A 130 -0.61 1.62 16.78
CA SER A 130 -0.62 0.37 16.03
C SER A 130 -1.87 -0.47 16.30
N ALA A 131 -2.37 -0.50 17.54
CA ALA A 131 -3.57 -1.23 17.89
C ALA A 131 -4.82 -0.66 17.21
N ASP A 132 -4.97 0.67 17.18
CA ASP A 132 -6.07 1.35 16.49
C ASP A 132 -6.03 1.08 14.99
N ALA A 133 -4.87 1.23 14.38
CA ALA A 133 -4.66 1.00 12.96
C ALA A 133 -5.04 -0.43 12.53
N ILE A 134 -4.60 -1.44 13.29
CA ILE A 134 -4.90 -2.84 13.00
C ILE A 134 -6.37 -3.16 13.30
N HIS A 135 -6.95 -2.55 14.33
CA HIS A 135 -8.38 -2.67 14.59
C HIS A 135 -9.22 -2.11 13.43
N SER A 136 -8.77 -1.01 12.79
CA SER A 136 -9.46 -0.45 11.62
C SER A 136 -9.57 -1.44 10.46
N ARG A 137 -8.55 -2.28 10.27
CA ARG A 137 -8.57 -3.36 9.28
C ARG A 137 -9.56 -4.47 9.68
N TYR A 138 -9.54 -4.89 10.94
CA TYR A 138 -10.48 -5.89 11.46
C TYR A 138 -11.93 -5.51 11.20
N LEU A 139 -12.28 -4.23 11.30
CA LEU A 139 -13.63 -3.73 11.04
C LEU A 139 -14.06 -3.94 9.58
N ILE A 140 -13.15 -3.77 8.61
CA ILE A 140 -13.45 -3.96 7.18
C ILE A 140 -13.63 -5.44 6.85
N GLN A 141 -12.86 -6.34 7.46
CA GLN A 141 -12.98 -7.78 7.19
C GLN A 141 -14.29 -8.42 7.67
N ARG A 142 -15.02 -7.75 8.55
CA ARG A 142 -16.30 -8.23 9.10
C ARG A 142 -17.54 -7.58 8.48
N ALA A 143 -17.33 -6.58 7.62
CA ALA A 143 -18.40 -5.90 6.89
C ALA A 143 -18.79 -6.66 5.63
#